data_5a96c568972b4cd2f21a36f0e8b92bdb
#
_entry.id   5a96c568972b4cd2f21a36f0e8b92bdb
#
_cell.length_a   1.000
_cell.length_b   1.000
_cell.length_c   1.000
_cell.angle_alpha   90.00
_cell.angle_beta   90.00
_cell.angle_gamma   90.00
#
_symmetry.space_group_name_H-M   'P 1'
#
loop_
_entity.id
_entity.type
_entity.pdbx_description
1 polymer ?
#
loop_
_entity_poly.entity_id
_entity_poly.type
_entity_poly.pdbx_seq_one_letter_code
_entity_poly.pdbx_strand_id
1 'polypeptide(L)'
;MTGTSGRVALVTGGSSGIGAATARLLAARGMRVVVNYLRSSTAAGEIVAGIEAAGGQAMAVQADVREAAAVESMVGQVQSAWGGIGVLVHNALIPYAVKSFQDMTWEELGGKLDAEMHAAFAVTKAVLPAMTEQGWGRIIYIGTGLSRLPRDHMIALGTSKAALEQFARYLAQELGPQGITVNIVAPGPVEDTRMARMTDVFDNEHKQRQVAATPLGRLAHPDDVAQAVAFYAGEDNAFMTGTTAAVNGGMSMY
;
A
#
# COMPACT_ATOMS: atom_id res chain seq x y z
N MET A 1 -15.31 -16.18 14.55
CA MET A 1 -15.28 -14.78 14.05
C MET A 1 -13.83 -14.35 14.17
N THR A 2 -13.21 -13.91 13.07
CA THR A 2 -11.85 -13.36 13.15
C THR A 2 -11.89 -12.08 13.95
N GLY A 3 -11.00 -11.88 14.92
CA GLY A 3 -11.01 -10.75 15.87
C GLY A 3 -10.83 -9.36 15.25
N THR A 4 -10.65 -9.27 13.92
CA THR A 4 -10.63 -8.01 13.14
C THR A 4 -12.03 -7.53 12.72
N SER A 5 -13.10 -8.27 13.03
CA SER A 5 -14.46 -7.89 12.67
C SER A 5 -14.84 -6.54 13.30
N GLY A 6 -15.30 -5.61 12.44
CA GLY A 6 -15.69 -4.26 12.84
C GLY A 6 -14.56 -3.24 12.93
N ARG A 7 -13.29 -3.63 12.81
CA ARG A 7 -12.16 -2.67 12.75
C ARG A 7 -12.19 -1.86 11.46
N VAL A 8 -11.73 -0.63 11.54
CA VAL A 8 -11.68 0.29 10.40
C VAL A 8 -10.31 0.19 9.73
N ALA A 9 -10.31 -0.10 8.43
CA ALA A 9 -9.13 -0.16 7.59
C ALA A 9 -9.14 0.97 6.54
N LEU A 10 -8.10 1.78 6.50
CA LEU A 10 -7.86 2.77 5.46
C LEU A 10 -6.92 2.20 4.39
N VAL A 11 -7.38 2.13 3.15
CA VAL A 11 -6.57 1.73 1.99
C VAL A 11 -6.36 2.93 1.09
N THR A 12 -5.16 3.50 1.07
CA THR A 12 -4.85 4.62 0.18
C THR A 12 -4.66 4.14 -1.25
N GLY A 13 -5.17 4.88 -2.24
CA GLY A 13 -5.18 4.43 -3.63
C GLY A 13 -6.02 3.15 -3.83
N GLY A 14 -7.11 3.01 -3.08
CA GLY A 14 -7.96 1.82 -3.03
C GLY A 14 -8.86 1.61 -4.25
N SER A 15 -8.87 2.51 -5.24
CA SER A 15 -9.80 2.45 -6.38
C SER A 15 -9.37 1.52 -7.52
N SER A 16 -8.17 0.92 -7.49
CA SER A 16 -7.67 0.04 -8.56
C SER A 16 -6.54 -0.89 -8.11
N GLY A 17 -6.25 -1.91 -8.90
CA GLY A 17 -5.10 -2.81 -8.75
C GLY A 17 -5.00 -3.42 -7.34
N ILE A 18 -3.81 -3.38 -6.76
CA ILE A 18 -3.51 -3.93 -5.42
C ILE A 18 -4.43 -3.31 -4.36
N GLY A 19 -4.64 -2.00 -4.40
CA GLY A 19 -5.49 -1.32 -3.42
C GLY A 19 -6.95 -1.80 -3.46
N ALA A 20 -7.51 -1.98 -4.64
CA ALA A 20 -8.88 -2.48 -4.81
C ALA A 20 -9.03 -3.94 -4.37
N ALA A 21 -8.08 -4.81 -4.73
CA ALA A 21 -8.05 -6.20 -4.28
C ALA A 21 -7.93 -6.28 -2.74
N THR A 22 -7.05 -5.47 -2.16
CA THR A 22 -6.90 -5.35 -0.71
C THR A 22 -8.19 -4.88 -0.04
N ALA A 23 -8.84 -3.84 -0.56
CA ALA A 23 -10.07 -3.32 0.01
C ALA A 23 -11.19 -4.38 0.06
N ARG A 24 -11.38 -5.10 -1.05
CA ARG A 24 -12.35 -6.19 -1.11
C ARG A 24 -12.03 -7.32 -0.12
N LEU A 25 -10.77 -7.73 -0.05
CA LEU A 25 -10.35 -8.83 0.82
C LEU A 25 -10.49 -8.47 2.30
N LEU A 26 -10.10 -7.24 2.71
CA LEU A 26 -10.25 -6.79 4.09
C LEU A 26 -11.73 -6.69 4.49
N ALA A 27 -12.60 -6.20 3.59
CA ALA A 27 -14.05 -6.18 3.81
C ALA A 27 -14.63 -7.60 3.93
N ALA A 28 -14.21 -8.55 3.09
CA ALA A 28 -14.61 -9.95 3.19
C ALA A 28 -14.15 -10.61 4.49
N ARG A 29 -13.09 -10.08 5.13
CA ARG A 29 -12.64 -10.49 6.49
C ARG A 29 -13.37 -9.76 7.62
N GLY A 30 -14.41 -8.98 7.32
CA GLY A 30 -15.27 -8.31 8.30
C GLY A 30 -14.79 -6.94 8.75
N MET A 31 -13.78 -6.36 8.13
CA MET A 31 -13.37 -4.97 8.40
C MET A 31 -14.31 -3.97 7.69
N ARG A 32 -14.47 -2.78 8.26
CA ARG A 32 -15.06 -1.62 7.59
C ARG A 32 -13.96 -0.92 6.81
N VAL A 33 -14.11 -0.77 5.49
CA VAL A 33 -13.00 -0.36 4.63
C VAL A 33 -13.21 1.03 4.04
N VAL A 34 -12.24 1.90 4.26
CA VAL A 34 -12.16 3.21 3.63
C VAL A 34 -11.34 3.09 2.35
N VAL A 35 -11.97 3.29 1.22
CA VAL A 35 -11.37 3.33 -0.12
C VAL A 35 -10.96 4.77 -0.42
N ASN A 36 -9.72 5.13 -0.09
CA ASN A 36 -9.21 6.44 -0.48
C ASN A 36 -8.84 6.47 -1.96
N TYR A 37 -9.18 7.57 -2.62
CA TYR A 37 -8.83 7.83 -4.02
C TYR A 37 -8.47 9.31 -4.23
N LEU A 38 -7.71 9.60 -5.31
CA LEU A 38 -7.37 10.98 -5.68
C LEU A 38 -8.30 11.51 -6.78
N ARG A 39 -8.49 10.77 -7.88
CA ARG A 39 -9.18 11.24 -9.09
C ARG A 39 -10.33 10.35 -9.55
N SER A 40 -10.27 9.07 -9.28
CA SER A 40 -11.16 8.06 -9.87
C SER A 40 -12.37 7.78 -8.97
N SER A 41 -13.27 8.77 -8.84
CA SER A 41 -14.48 8.64 -7.99
C SER A 41 -15.39 7.49 -8.45
N THR A 42 -15.63 7.35 -9.75
CA THR A 42 -16.44 6.26 -10.31
C THR A 42 -15.86 4.89 -9.92
N ALA A 43 -14.56 4.67 -10.17
CA ALA A 43 -13.92 3.40 -9.82
C ALA A 43 -13.94 3.13 -8.30
N ALA A 44 -13.75 4.16 -7.46
CA ALA A 44 -13.88 4.02 -6.02
C ALA A 44 -15.31 3.65 -5.60
N GLY A 45 -16.33 4.27 -6.22
CA GLY A 45 -17.73 3.94 -6.01
C GLY A 45 -18.07 2.51 -6.42
N GLU A 46 -17.52 2.01 -7.53
CA GLU A 46 -17.69 0.61 -7.97
C GLU A 46 -17.09 -0.39 -6.97
N ILE A 47 -15.93 -0.06 -6.37
CA ILE A 47 -15.33 -0.90 -5.32
C ILE A 47 -16.24 -0.93 -4.08
N VAL A 48 -16.75 0.22 -3.65
CA VAL A 48 -17.66 0.32 -2.50
C VAL A 48 -18.93 -0.49 -2.76
N ALA A 49 -19.60 -0.25 -3.90
CA ALA A 49 -20.81 -0.97 -4.28
C ALA A 49 -20.59 -2.50 -4.34
N GLY A 50 -19.45 -2.95 -4.87
CA GLY A 50 -19.10 -4.38 -4.90
C GLY A 50 -18.89 -4.98 -3.51
N ILE A 51 -18.28 -4.24 -2.58
CA ILE A 51 -18.12 -4.67 -1.19
C ILE A 51 -19.48 -4.75 -0.48
N GLU A 52 -20.33 -3.75 -0.66
CA GLU A 52 -21.68 -3.71 -0.06
C GLU A 52 -22.59 -4.82 -0.60
N ALA A 53 -22.53 -5.06 -1.91
CA ALA A 53 -23.26 -6.17 -2.53
C ALA A 53 -22.83 -7.55 -2.01
N ALA A 54 -21.58 -7.68 -1.55
CA ALA A 54 -21.06 -8.88 -0.90
C ALA A 54 -21.34 -8.92 0.62
N GLY A 55 -22.11 -7.97 1.17
CA GLY A 55 -22.48 -7.90 2.59
C GLY A 55 -21.41 -7.24 3.48
N GLY A 56 -20.37 -6.64 2.90
CA GLY A 56 -19.35 -5.87 3.63
C GLY A 56 -19.75 -4.41 3.86
N GLN A 57 -18.86 -3.65 4.49
CA GLN A 57 -19.03 -2.22 4.71
C GLN A 57 -17.84 -1.45 4.13
N ALA A 58 -18.12 -0.47 3.28
CA ALA A 58 -17.08 0.38 2.72
C ALA A 58 -17.57 1.83 2.53
N MET A 59 -16.63 2.77 2.49
CA MET A 59 -16.89 4.15 2.06
C MET A 59 -15.75 4.64 1.16
N ALA A 60 -16.06 5.45 0.17
CA ALA A 60 -15.08 6.11 -0.67
C ALA A 60 -14.80 7.52 -0.14
N VAL A 61 -13.52 7.86 0.05
CA VAL A 61 -13.13 9.20 0.51
C VAL A 61 -12.04 9.77 -0.40
N GLN A 62 -12.31 10.95 -0.97
CA GLN A 62 -11.35 11.65 -1.80
C GLN A 62 -10.33 12.40 -0.93
N ALA A 63 -9.04 12.11 -1.11
CA ALA A 63 -7.97 12.91 -0.55
C ALA A 63 -6.67 12.71 -1.34
N ASP A 64 -5.91 13.76 -1.52
CA ASP A 64 -4.51 13.64 -1.93
C ASP A 64 -3.68 13.34 -0.68
N VAL A 65 -3.08 12.16 -0.64
CA VAL A 65 -2.25 11.73 0.51
C VAL A 65 -0.96 12.55 0.70
N ARG A 66 -0.61 13.39 -0.29
CA ARG A 66 0.53 14.31 -0.22
C ARG A 66 0.18 15.63 0.50
N GLU A 67 -1.11 15.89 0.72
CA GLU A 67 -1.62 17.10 1.33
C GLU A 67 -2.08 16.82 2.77
N ALA A 68 -1.31 17.26 3.76
CA ALA A 68 -1.58 16.94 5.17
C ALA A 68 -2.99 17.34 5.60
N ALA A 69 -3.48 18.53 5.21
CA ALA A 69 -4.83 18.98 5.54
C ALA A 69 -5.93 18.10 4.91
N ALA A 70 -5.73 17.58 3.69
CA ALA A 70 -6.66 16.64 3.05
C ALA A 70 -6.67 15.29 3.77
N VAL A 71 -5.51 14.82 4.23
CA VAL A 71 -5.39 13.59 5.03
C VAL A 71 -6.09 13.75 6.38
N GLU A 72 -5.87 14.86 7.09
CA GLU A 72 -6.54 15.13 8.37
C GLU A 72 -8.06 15.20 8.21
N SER A 73 -8.54 15.87 7.16
CA SER A 73 -9.98 15.93 6.84
C SER A 73 -10.55 14.52 6.57
N MET A 74 -9.86 13.70 5.78
CA MET A 74 -10.26 12.32 5.50
C MET A 74 -10.36 11.49 6.79
N VAL A 75 -9.32 11.53 7.63
CA VAL A 75 -9.29 10.78 8.89
C VAL A 75 -10.39 11.26 9.83
N GLY A 76 -10.64 12.58 9.93
CA GLY A 76 -11.72 13.16 10.72
C GLY A 76 -13.12 12.70 10.27
N GLN A 77 -13.37 12.63 8.95
CA GLN A 77 -14.61 12.09 8.40
C GLN A 77 -14.82 10.63 8.80
N VAL A 78 -13.77 9.80 8.67
CA VAL A 78 -13.82 8.39 9.04
C VAL A 78 -14.06 8.22 10.53
N GLN A 79 -13.34 8.98 11.35
CA GLN A 79 -13.48 8.93 12.81
C GLN A 79 -14.88 9.31 13.28
N SER A 80 -15.51 10.30 12.66
CA SER A 80 -16.89 10.71 12.95
C SER A 80 -17.91 9.65 12.55
N ALA A 81 -17.67 8.93 11.45
CA ALA A 81 -18.61 7.94 10.93
C ALA A 81 -18.45 6.56 11.57
N TRP A 82 -17.21 6.11 11.80
CA TRP A 82 -16.91 4.72 12.15
C TRP A 82 -15.97 4.55 13.36
N GLY A 83 -15.45 5.65 13.91
CA GLY A 83 -14.43 5.61 14.95
C GLY A 83 -13.01 5.55 14.38
N GLY A 84 -12.05 5.26 15.25
CA GLY A 84 -10.63 5.31 14.92
C GLY A 84 -10.19 4.25 13.92
N ILE A 85 -9.31 4.66 13.00
CA ILE A 85 -8.67 3.75 12.04
C ILE A 85 -7.64 2.88 12.77
N GLY A 86 -7.86 1.57 12.76
CA GLY A 86 -6.95 0.59 13.37
C GLY A 86 -5.99 -0.06 12.37
N VAL A 87 -6.31 -0.04 11.07
CA VAL A 87 -5.47 -0.59 10.01
C VAL A 87 -5.19 0.47 8.95
N LEU A 88 -3.92 0.69 8.64
CA LEU A 88 -3.48 1.52 7.52
C LEU A 88 -2.79 0.65 6.47
N VAL A 89 -3.31 0.67 5.24
CA VAL A 89 -2.62 0.15 4.06
C VAL A 89 -2.24 1.33 3.17
N HIS A 90 -0.96 1.75 3.25
CA HIS A 90 -0.44 2.83 2.42
C HIS A 90 0.01 2.27 1.07
N ASN A 91 -0.91 2.33 0.10
CA ASN A 91 -0.74 1.76 -1.23
C ASN A 91 -0.73 2.82 -2.35
N ALA A 92 -1.12 4.05 -2.08
CA ALA A 92 -1.19 5.09 -3.10
C ALA A 92 0.12 5.21 -3.90
N LEU A 93 0.01 5.12 -5.23
CA LEU A 93 1.16 5.26 -6.12
C LEU A 93 1.46 6.75 -6.36
N ILE A 94 2.60 7.19 -5.88
CA ILE A 94 3.14 8.52 -6.17
C ILE A 94 3.87 8.46 -7.53
N PRO A 95 3.54 9.35 -8.50
CA PRO A 95 4.20 9.38 -9.80
C PRO A 95 5.73 9.52 -9.69
N TYR A 96 6.44 8.98 -10.66
CA TYR A 96 7.91 9.04 -10.74
C TYR A 96 8.39 9.05 -12.20
N ALA A 97 9.60 9.56 -12.43
CA ALA A 97 10.25 9.51 -13.73
C ALA A 97 10.93 8.15 -13.93
N VAL A 98 10.78 7.61 -15.15
CA VAL A 98 11.48 6.40 -15.62
C VAL A 98 12.57 6.85 -16.57
N LYS A 99 13.79 7.03 -16.06
CA LYS A 99 14.92 7.60 -16.79
C LYS A 99 16.26 7.00 -16.34
N SER A 100 17.27 7.07 -17.20
CA SER A 100 18.67 6.80 -16.82
C SER A 100 19.14 7.84 -15.81
N PHE A 101 20.20 7.54 -15.07
CA PHE A 101 20.80 8.52 -14.15
C PHE A 101 21.33 9.74 -14.90
N GLN A 102 21.84 9.55 -16.13
CA GLN A 102 22.36 10.65 -16.96
C GLN A 102 21.29 11.67 -17.36
N ASP A 103 20.04 11.22 -17.52
CA ASP A 103 18.91 12.05 -17.94
C ASP A 103 18.02 12.51 -16.77
N MET A 104 18.27 11.98 -15.56
CA MET A 104 17.50 12.28 -14.36
C MET A 104 17.89 13.63 -13.78
N THR A 105 16.91 14.50 -13.55
CA THR A 105 17.16 15.75 -12.82
C THR A 105 17.00 15.55 -11.31
N TRP A 106 17.58 16.48 -10.53
CA TRP A 106 17.37 16.46 -9.07
C TRP A 106 15.91 16.66 -8.69
N GLU A 107 15.18 17.52 -9.42
CA GLU A 107 13.74 17.77 -9.19
C GLU A 107 12.92 16.50 -9.36
N GLU A 108 13.26 15.65 -10.34
CA GLU A 108 12.56 14.38 -10.55
C GLU A 108 12.87 13.35 -9.46
N LEU A 109 14.14 13.19 -9.09
CA LEU A 109 14.56 12.28 -8.04
C LEU A 109 14.12 12.78 -6.66
N GLY A 110 14.46 14.01 -6.31
CA GLY A 110 14.17 14.63 -5.02
C GLY A 110 12.68 14.84 -4.81
N GLY A 111 11.97 15.28 -5.84
CA GLY A 111 10.51 15.46 -5.78
C GLY A 111 9.77 14.13 -5.58
N LYS A 112 10.24 13.03 -6.17
CA LYS A 112 9.67 11.70 -5.90
C LYS A 112 9.95 11.26 -4.46
N LEU A 113 11.18 11.43 -3.99
CA LEU A 113 11.58 11.06 -2.63
C LEU A 113 10.76 11.84 -1.59
N ASP A 114 10.68 13.16 -1.74
CA ASP A 114 9.93 14.05 -0.86
C ASP A 114 8.44 13.68 -0.84
N ALA A 115 7.80 13.57 -2.00
CA ALA A 115 6.37 13.26 -2.09
C ALA A 115 6.01 11.87 -1.53
N GLU A 116 6.87 10.87 -1.71
CA GLU A 116 6.69 9.52 -1.14
C GLU A 116 6.76 9.56 0.39
N MET A 117 7.80 10.18 0.92
CA MET A 117 8.02 10.26 2.37
C MET A 117 6.98 11.15 3.05
N HIS A 118 6.63 12.29 2.45
CA HIS A 118 5.60 13.17 2.99
C HIS A 118 4.23 12.48 3.05
N ALA A 119 3.83 11.77 1.99
CA ALA A 119 2.58 11.03 1.97
C ALA A 119 2.54 9.93 3.05
N ALA A 120 3.61 9.13 3.15
CA ALA A 120 3.71 8.10 4.18
C ALA A 120 3.67 8.68 5.59
N PHE A 121 4.42 9.77 5.83
CA PHE A 121 4.46 10.46 7.11
C PHE A 121 3.09 11.05 7.48
N ALA A 122 2.47 11.82 6.58
CA ALA A 122 1.20 12.50 6.84
C ALA A 122 0.08 11.51 7.19
N VAL A 123 -0.09 10.44 6.38
CA VAL A 123 -1.15 9.46 6.63
C VAL A 123 -0.89 8.68 7.91
N THR A 124 0.36 8.27 8.18
CA THR A 124 0.72 7.56 9.41
C THR A 124 0.47 8.44 10.63
N LYS A 125 0.92 9.69 10.59
CA LYS A 125 0.74 10.65 11.69
C LYS A 125 -0.73 10.89 12.02
N ALA A 126 -1.60 10.94 11.01
CA ALA A 126 -3.03 11.19 11.18
C ALA A 126 -3.79 10.00 11.80
N VAL A 127 -3.40 8.76 11.52
CA VAL A 127 -4.07 7.57 12.07
C VAL A 127 -3.51 7.13 13.43
N LEU A 128 -2.28 7.52 13.73
CA LEU A 128 -1.55 7.06 14.92
C LEU A 128 -2.26 7.34 16.26
N PRO A 129 -2.88 8.51 16.50
CA PRO A 129 -3.54 8.78 17.78
C PRO A 129 -4.59 7.73 18.15
N ALA A 130 -5.44 7.34 17.21
CA ALA A 130 -6.47 6.33 17.42
C ALA A 130 -5.88 4.93 17.69
N MET A 131 -4.80 4.56 16.98
CA MET A 131 -4.10 3.29 17.22
C MET A 131 -3.45 3.26 18.59
N THR A 132 -2.81 4.35 19.01
CA THR A 132 -2.20 4.49 20.35
C THR A 132 -3.24 4.39 21.45
N GLU A 133 -4.37 5.09 21.33
CA GLU A 133 -5.48 5.03 22.29
C GLU A 133 -6.06 3.62 22.43
N GLN A 134 -6.15 2.88 21.31
CA GLN A 134 -6.62 1.50 21.29
C GLN A 134 -5.59 0.48 21.82
N GLY A 135 -4.32 0.86 21.96
CA GLY A 135 -3.22 -0.06 22.26
C GLY A 135 -3.05 -1.14 21.16
N TRP A 136 -3.49 -0.86 19.94
CA TRP A 136 -3.48 -1.79 18.82
C TRP A 136 -3.49 -1.03 17.49
N GLY A 137 -2.65 -1.45 16.57
CA GLY A 137 -2.62 -0.91 15.22
C GLY A 137 -1.86 -1.80 14.25
N ARG A 138 -2.21 -1.69 12.96
CA ARG A 138 -1.55 -2.39 11.87
C ARG A 138 -1.25 -1.40 10.76
N ILE A 139 0.03 -1.16 10.49
CA ILE A 139 0.49 -0.28 9.42
C ILE A 139 1.22 -1.13 8.38
N ILE A 140 0.72 -1.11 7.15
CA ILE A 140 1.26 -1.86 6.03
C ILE A 140 1.59 -0.89 4.90
N TYR A 141 2.87 -0.81 4.52
CA TYR A 141 3.31 -0.07 3.35
C TYR A 141 3.47 -0.99 2.16
N ILE A 142 3.04 -0.53 0.98
CA ILE A 142 3.35 -1.22 -0.28
C ILE A 142 4.71 -0.72 -0.77
N GLY A 143 5.69 -1.60 -0.66
CA GLY A 143 7.06 -1.41 -1.14
C GLY A 143 7.25 -1.89 -2.57
N THR A 144 8.47 -2.33 -2.87
CA THR A 144 8.83 -2.97 -4.15
C THR A 144 10.13 -3.76 -3.98
N GLY A 145 10.34 -4.80 -4.77
CA GLY A 145 11.62 -5.49 -4.85
C GLY A 145 12.78 -4.61 -5.36
N LEU A 146 12.46 -3.49 -6.03
CA LEU A 146 13.46 -2.55 -6.57
C LEU A 146 14.23 -1.77 -5.49
N SER A 147 13.75 -1.74 -4.25
CA SER A 147 14.48 -1.19 -3.11
C SER A 147 15.76 -1.98 -2.78
N ARG A 148 15.84 -3.25 -3.19
CA ARG A 148 16.95 -4.18 -2.92
C ARG A 148 17.64 -4.70 -4.18
N LEU A 149 16.89 -4.88 -5.28
CA LEU A 149 17.41 -5.32 -6.57
C LEU A 149 17.18 -4.23 -7.62
N PRO A 150 18.17 -3.34 -7.80
CA PRO A 150 18.08 -2.25 -8.76
C PRO A 150 17.84 -2.74 -10.18
N ARG A 151 17.08 -1.96 -10.94
CA ARG A 151 16.91 -2.11 -12.39
C ARG A 151 17.12 -0.77 -13.07
N ASP A 152 17.55 -0.81 -14.30
CA ASP A 152 17.76 0.37 -15.13
C ASP A 152 16.50 1.25 -15.16
N HIS A 153 16.70 2.55 -15.19
CA HIS A 153 15.66 3.58 -15.25
C HIS A 153 14.70 3.67 -14.06
N MET A 154 14.91 2.88 -13.00
CA MET A 154 14.02 2.82 -11.82
C MET A 154 14.59 3.50 -10.57
N ILE A 155 15.64 4.31 -10.71
CA ILE A 155 16.34 4.93 -9.58
C ILE A 155 15.43 5.72 -8.66
N ALA A 156 14.51 6.54 -9.21
CA ALA A 156 13.60 7.34 -8.41
C ALA A 156 12.63 6.48 -7.57
N LEU A 157 12.08 5.42 -8.18
CA LEU A 157 11.20 4.50 -7.47
C LEU A 157 11.96 3.67 -6.43
N GLY A 158 13.08 3.05 -6.84
CA GLY A 158 13.87 2.19 -5.95
C GLY A 158 14.36 2.93 -4.72
N THR A 159 14.95 4.12 -4.91
CA THR A 159 15.48 4.95 -3.81
C THR A 159 14.37 5.42 -2.87
N SER A 160 13.24 5.91 -3.39
CA SER A 160 12.13 6.37 -2.54
C SER A 160 11.51 5.22 -1.73
N LYS A 161 11.40 4.04 -2.31
CA LYS A 161 10.89 2.86 -1.60
C LYS A 161 11.89 2.27 -0.61
N ALA A 162 13.21 2.39 -0.85
CA ALA A 162 14.22 2.05 0.14
C ALA A 162 14.16 2.98 1.37
N ALA A 163 13.95 4.28 1.16
CA ALA A 163 13.71 5.22 2.25
C ALA A 163 12.44 4.86 3.04
N LEU A 164 11.35 4.52 2.35
CA LEU A 164 10.10 4.07 2.98
C LEU A 164 10.31 2.79 3.82
N GLU A 165 11.10 1.82 3.32
CA GLU A 165 11.43 0.61 4.09
C GLU A 165 12.18 0.93 5.37
N GLN A 166 13.15 1.84 5.31
CA GLN A 166 13.89 2.23 6.50
C GLN A 166 13.03 3.03 7.49
N PHE A 167 12.15 3.91 7.00
CA PHE A 167 11.15 4.61 7.80
C PHE A 167 10.24 3.63 8.55
N ALA A 168 9.74 2.61 7.86
CA ALA A 168 8.89 1.58 8.47
C ALA A 168 9.60 0.83 9.62
N ARG A 169 10.92 0.56 9.50
CA ARG A 169 11.68 -0.10 10.57
C ARG A 169 11.82 0.78 11.81
N TYR A 170 12.04 2.09 11.64
CA TYR A 170 12.05 3.02 12.78
C TYR A 170 10.69 3.09 13.45
N LEU A 171 9.60 3.18 12.68
CA LEU A 171 8.26 3.16 13.23
C LEU A 171 7.95 1.84 13.96
N ALA A 172 8.38 0.71 13.42
CA ALA A 172 8.20 -0.59 14.08
C ALA A 172 8.89 -0.63 15.46
N GLN A 173 10.10 -0.06 15.56
CA GLN A 173 10.84 0.04 16.81
C GLN A 173 10.15 0.98 17.82
N GLU A 174 9.68 2.14 17.37
CA GLU A 174 9.09 3.15 18.25
C GLU A 174 7.66 2.81 18.69
N LEU A 175 6.87 2.20 17.79
CA LEU A 175 5.44 1.96 18.01
C LEU A 175 5.14 0.56 18.55
N GLY A 176 6.11 -0.37 18.49
CA GLY A 176 5.96 -1.72 19.01
C GLY A 176 5.49 -1.78 20.47
N PRO A 177 6.05 -0.98 21.41
CA PRO A 177 5.58 -0.92 22.80
C PRO A 177 4.11 -0.50 22.97
N GLN A 178 3.52 0.11 21.94
CA GLN A 178 2.12 0.54 21.92
C GLN A 178 1.17 -0.51 21.29
N GLY A 179 1.66 -1.72 21.01
CA GLY A 179 0.87 -2.77 20.35
C GLY A 179 0.65 -2.57 18.86
N ILE A 180 1.43 -1.68 18.22
CA ILE A 180 1.30 -1.34 16.79
C ILE A 180 2.40 -2.05 16.01
N THR A 181 2.03 -2.82 14.99
CA THR A 181 2.98 -3.42 14.07
C THR A 181 3.09 -2.61 12.78
N VAL A 182 4.31 -2.51 12.23
CA VAL A 182 4.60 -1.82 10.98
C VAL A 182 5.37 -2.75 10.06
N ASN A 183 4.81 -3.08 8.90
CA ASN A 183 5.41 -4.01 7.96
C ASN A 183 5.32 -3.51 6.51
N ILE A 184 6.14 -4.09 5.65
CA ILE A 184 6.16 -3.80 4.23
C ILE A 184 5.78 -5.06 3.46
N VAL A 185 4.91 -4.89 2.46
CA VAL A 185 4.69 -5.89 1.41
C VAL A 185 5.36 -5.37 0.15
N ALA A 186 6.33 -6.10 -0.37
CA ALA A 186 7.15 -5.73 -1.52
C ALA A 186 6.79 -6.61 -2.74
N PRO A 187 5.86 -6.18 -3.62
CA PRO A 187 5.53 -6.92 -4.80
C PRO A 187 6.67 -6.96 -5.82
N GLY A 188 6.72 -8.04 -6.61
CA GLY A 188 7.33 -8.06 -7.91
C GLY A 188 6.47 -7.38 -8.97
N PRO A 189 6.63 -7.70 -10.26
CA PRO A 189 5.72 -7.28 -11.31
C PRO A 189 4.31 -7.83 -11.07
N VAL A 190 3.31 -6.95 -11.08
CA VAL A 190 1.90 -7.27 -10.83
C VAL A 190 1.08 -6.90 -12.07
N GLU A 191 0.31 -7.86 -12.59
CA GLU A 191 -0.61 -7.63 -13.71
C GLU A 191 -1.73 -6.66 -13.34
N ASP A 192 -2.39 -6.09 -14.33
CA ASP A 192 -3.60 -5.27 -14.19
C ASP A 192 -3.49 -4.05 -13.26
N THR A 193 -2.26 -3.63 -12.96
CA THR A 193 -2.03 -2.42 -12.18
C THR A 193 -1.88 -1.20 -13.09
N ARG A 194 -2.10 0.00 -12.52
CA ARG A 194 -1.83 1.25 -13.21
C ARG A 194 -0.36 1.36 -13.63
N MET A 195 0.55 0.89 -12.79
CA MET A 195 1.99 0.87 -13.08
C MET A 195 2.29 -0.02 -14.28
N ALA A 196 1.65 -1.19 -14.38
CA ALA A 196 1.76 -2.08 -15.53
C ALA A 196 1.33 -1.41 -16.84
N ARG A 197 0.38 -0.48 -16.81
CA ARG A 197 -0.14 0.23 -17.99
C ARG A 197 0.61 1.53 -18.30
N MET A 198 1.35 2.11 -17.37
CA MET A 198 2.08 3.37 -17.55
C MET A 198 3.47 3.20 -18.13
N THR A 199 4.02 2.01 -18.06
CA THR A 199 5.31 1.69 -18.63
C THR A 199 5.05 0.90 -19.91
N ASP A 200 5.48 1.42 -21.08
CA ASP A 200 5.60 0.66 -22.34
C ASP A 200 6.51 -0.58 -22.21
N VAL A 201 6.99 -0.80 -21.00
CA VAL A 201 7.81 -1.92 -20.53
C VAL A 201 7.05 -3.26 -20.54
N PHE A 202 5.72 -3.24 -20.74
CA PHE A 202 4.89 -4.44 -20.80
C PHE A 202 4.48 -4.82 -22.24
N ASP A 203 5.39 -4.65 -23.22
CA ASP A 203 5.23 -5.39 -24.45
C ASP A 203 5.25 -6.91 -24.14
N ASN A 204 4.72 -7.70 -25.06
CA ASN A 204 4.61 -9.14 -24.86
C ASN A 204 5.96 -9.81 -24.58
N GLU A 205 7.04 -9.30 -25.16
CA GLU A 205 8.39 -9.85 -24.99
C GLU A 205 8.95 -9.56 -23.60
N HIS A 206 8.75 -8.35 -23.09
CA HIS A 206 9.15 -8.01 -21.72
C HIS A 206 8.35 -8.80 -20.68
N LYS A 207 7.04 -8.94 -20.90
CA LYS A 207 6.17 -9.76 -20.04
C LYS A 207 6.65 -11.23 -20.03
N GLN A 208 6.96 -11.79 -21.19
CA GLN A 208 7.48 -13.17 -21.29
C GLN A 208 8.82 -13.33 -20.57
N ARG A 209 9.74 -12.36 -20.68
CA ARG A 209 11.01 -12.36 -19.95
C ARG A 209 10.79 -12.32 -18.42
N GLN A 210 9.86 -11.51 -17.94
CA GLN A 210 9.53 -11.45 -16.52
C GLN A 210 8.90 -12.76 -16.02
N VAL A 211 7.99 -13.36 -16.78
CA VAL A 211 7.41 -14.67 -16.46
C VAL A 211 8.49 -15.75 -16.40
N ALA A 212 9.39 -15.79 -17.41
CA ALA A 212 10.49 -16.74 -17.44
C ALA A 212 11.50 -16.57 -16.29
N ALA A 213 11.67 -15.33 -15.80
CA ALA A 213 12.52 -15.01 -14.65
C ALA A 213 11.83 -15.28 -13.30
N THR A 214 10.53 -15.60 -13.29
CA THR A 214 9.76 -15.86 -12.07
C THR A 214 9.67 -17.36 -11.83
N PRO A 215 10.24 -17.92 -10.76
CA PRO A 215 10.18 -19.37 -10.49
C PRO A 215 8.78 -19.96 -10.47
N LEU A 216 7.75 -19.22 -10.01
CA LEU A 216 6.37 -19.66 -10.06
C LEU A 216 5.72 -19.58 -11.45
N GLY A 217 6.46 -19.19 -12.50
CA GLY A 217 6.05 -19.25 -13.90
C GLY A 217 4.93 -18.27 -14.30
N ARG A 218 4.64 -17.26 -13.49
CA ARG A 218 3.65 -16.22 -13.79
C ARG A 218 3.99 -14.89 -13.11
N LEU A 219 3.39 -13.81 -13.55
CA LEU A 219 3.38 -12.55 -12.81
C LEU A 219 2.41 -12.66 -11.61
N ALA A 220 2.58 -11.78 -10.64
CA ALA A 220 1.64 -11.68 -9.54
C ALA A 220 0.32 -11.05 -10.01
N HIS A 221 -0.80 -11.54 -9.48
CA HIS A 221 -2.09 -10.86 -9.56
C HIS A 221 -2.26 -9.94 -8.35
N PRO A 222 -3.06 -8.86 -8.43
CA PRO A 222 -3.35 -8.01 -7.28
C PRO A 222 -3.79 -8.77 -6.02
N ASP A 223 -4.52 -9.87 -6.19
CA ASP A 223 -4.97 -10.71 -5.07
C ASP A 223 -3.81 -11.43 -4.36
N ASP A 224 -2.73 -11.81 -5.05
CA ASP A 224 -1.55 -12.40 -4.41
C ASP A 224 -0.95 -11.43 -3.38
N VAL A 225 -0.90 -10.14 -3.74
CA VAL A 225 -0.41 -9.09 -2.87
C VAL A 225 -1.39 -8.80 -1.73
N ALA A 226 -2.70 -8.76 -2.05
CA ALA A 226 -3.75 -8.53 -1.08
C ALA A 226 -3.78 -9.60 0.03
N GLN A 227 -3.48 -10.87 -0.27
CA GLN A 227 -3.37 -11.93 0.73
C GLN A 227 -2.26 -11.65 1.77
N ALA A 228 -1.08 -11.21 1.31
CA ALA A 228 0.01 -10.85 2.21
C ALA A 228 -0.36 -9.62 3.07
N VAL A 229 -0.98 -8.60 2.47
CA VAL A 229 -1.48 -7.43 3.20
C VAL A 229 -2.50 -7.84 4.25
N ALA A 230 -3.45 -8.70 3.89
CA ALA A 230 -4.51 -9.14 4.79
C ALA A 230 -4.00 -10.02 5.94
N PHE A 231 -2.89 -10.75 5.76
CA PHE A 231 -2.18 -11.42 6.85
C PHE A 231 -1.62 -10.40 7.84
N TYR A 232 -0.87 -9.39 7.36
CA TYR A 232 -0.30 -8.36 8.24
C TYR A 232 -1.36 -7.46 8.91
N ALA A 233 -2.51 -7.26 8.28
CA ALA A 233 -3.63 -6.49 8.82
C ALA A 233 -4.43 -7.27 9.88
N GLY A 234 -4.27 -8.58 9.94
CA GLY A 234 -5.01 -9.47 10.83
C GLY A 234 -4.45 -9.55 12.26
N GLU A 235 -5.21 -10.19 13.13
CA GLU A 235 -4.77 -10.56 14.48
C GLU A 235 -3.77 -11.72 14.48
N ASP A 236 -3.77 -12.54 13.42
CA ASP A 236 -2.80 -13.63 13.22
C ASP A 236 -1.36 -13.13 13.15
N ASN A 237 -1.18 -11.86 12.75
CA ASN A 237 0.12 -11.19 12.84
C ASN A 237 0.33 -10.61 14.24
N ALA A 238 0.60 -11.46 15.21
CA ALA A 238 0.84 -11.03 16.60
C ALA A 238 2.31 -10.66 16.88
N PHE A 239 3.27 -11.14 16.07
CA PHE A 239 4.71 -11.06 16.40
C PHE A 239 5.63 -10.65 15.25
N MET A 240 5.09 -10.25 14.11
CA MET A 240 5.90 -9.75 12.98
C MET A 240 5.76 -8.24 12.86
N THR A 241 6.86 -7.52 13.06
CA THR A 241 6.98 -6.07 12.85
C THR A 241 8.36 -5.72 12.29
N GLY A 242 8.48 -4.63 11.53
CA GLY A 242 9.71 -4.19 10.88
C GLY A 242 10.15 -5.08 9.70
N THR A 243 9.30 -5.99 9.23
CA THR A 243 9.63 -6.94 8.18
C THR A 243 9.25 -6.44 6.79
N THR A 244 9.96 -6.94 5.77
CA THR A 244 9.60 -6.76 4.37
C THR A 244 9.31 -8.13 3.77
N ALA A 245 8.04 -8.39 3.43
CA ALA A 245 7.63 -9.62 2.75
C ALA A 245 7.67 -9.45 1.24
N ALA A 246 8.50 -10.23 0.56
CA ALA A 246 8.53 -10.28 -0.89
C ALA A 246 7.35 -11.11 -1.42
N VAL A 247 6.52 -10.48 -2.27
CA VAL A 247 5.44 -11.16 -3.01
C VAL A 247 5.78 -11.10 -4.51
N ASN A 248 6.72 -11.93 -4.93
CA ASN A 248 7.38 -11.83 -6.23
C ASN A 248 7.57 -13.18 -6.95
N GLY A 249 6.92 -14.24 -6.47
CA GLY A 249 6.98 -15.56 -7.09
C GLY A 249 8.37 -16.20 -7.10
N GLY A 250 9.29 -15.76 -6.22
CA GLY A 250 10.67 -16.21 -6.16
C GLY A 250 11.62 -15.49 -7.12
N MET A 251 11.18 -14.44 -7.81
CA MET A 251 12.01 -13.65 -8.75
C MET A 251 13.25 -13.06 -8.04
N SER A 252 13.15 -12.77 -6.77
CA SER A 252 14.28 -12.38 -5.92
C SER A 252 14.12 -12.96 -4.52
N MET A 253 15.22 -13.50 -3.99
CA MET A 253 15.32 -14.13 -2.67
C MET A 253 16.33 -13.34 -1.84
N TYR A 254 15.89 -12.73 -0.71
CA TYR A 254 16.74 -11.93 0.20
C TYR A 254 16.19 -11.94 1.63
#